data_d2180ad92690cc326f0e836067a52949
#
_entry.id   d2180ad92690cc326f0e836067a52949
#
_cell.length_a   1.000
_cell.length_b   1.000
_cell.length_c   1.000
_cell.angle_alpha   90.00
_cell.angle_beta   90.00
_cell.angle_gamma   90.00
#
_symmetry.space_group_name_H-M   'P 1'
#
loop_
_entity.id
_entity.type
_entity.pdbx_description
1 polymer ?
#
loop_
_entity_poly.entity_id
_entity_poly.type
_entity_poly.pdbx_seq_one_letter_code
_entity_poly.pdbx_strand_id
1 'polypeptide(L)'
;QAPAIVVMFHADVLDDKGSRAGFAENSGFARVIGRTLLPLAKEFDRPVLVIHGDSHQFRVDNPFRDSLGQPITNLTRLEVFGATDTRGVKVTVDLGSRSVFGFTVVDGS
;
A
#
# COMPACT_ATOMS: atom_id res chain seq x y z
N GLN A 1 17.61 10.48 -8.67
CA GLN A 1 16.58 10.22 -7.67
C GLN A 1 15.37 9.56 -8.31
N ALA A 2 14.81 8.54 -7.67
CA ALA A 2 13.70 7.77 -8.21
C ALA A 2 12.45 8.65 -8.40
N PRO A 3 11.71 8.52 -9.51
CA PRO A 3 10.46 9.27 -9.73
C PRO A 3 9.26 8.66 -9.00
N ALA A 4 9.35 7.37 -8.64
CA ALA A 4 8.30 6.64 -7.91
C ALA A 4 8.93 5.43 -7.23
N ILE A 5 8.26 4.88 -6.23
CA ILE A 5 8.74 3.71 -5.48
C ILE A 5 7.59 2.72 -5.33
N VAL A 6 7.90 1.43 -5.49
CA VAL A 6 6.96 0.33 -5.20
C VAL A 6 7.56 -0.51 -4.08
N VAL A 7 6.77 -0.74 -3.03
CA VAL A 7 7.16 -1.57 -1.87
C VAL A 7 6.19 -2.73 -1.78
N MET A 8 6.72 -3.95 -1.68
CA MET A 8 5.90 -5.15 -1.58
C MET A 8 6.21 -5.94 -0.31
N PHE A 9 5.17 -6.42 0.35
CA PHE A 9 5.27 -7.38 1.45
C PHE A 9 3.96 -8.16 1.54
N HIS A 10 3.93 -9.21 2.36
CA HIS A 10 2.75 -10.08 2.41
C HIS A 10 1.67 -9.55 3.36
N ALA A 11 2.05 -9.17 4.57
CA ALA A 11 1.12 -8.95 5.67
C ALA A 11 0.24 -7.71 5.49
N ASP A 12 -1.04 -7.82 5.84
CA ASP A 12 -1.90 -6.65 6.03
C ASP A 12 -1.54 -6.01 7.37
N VAL A 13 -0.95 -4.82 7.33
CA VAL A 13 -0.41 -4.15 8.51
C VAL A 13 -1.41 -3.22 9.19
N LEU A 14 -2.61 -3.07 8.62
CA LEU A 14 -3.67 -2.24 9.18
C LEU A 14 -4.80 -3.13 9.67
N ASP A 15 -5.62 -2.62 10.59
CA ASP A 15 -6.84 -3.30 10.97
C ASP A 15 -7.91 -3.17 9.87
N ASP A 16 -9.06 -3.80 10.06
CA ASP A 16 -10.16 -3.80 9.10
C ASP A 16 -10.66 -2.40 8.75
N LYS A 17 -10.39 -1.43 9.61
CA LYS A 17 -10.78 -0.03 9.43
C LYS A 17 -9.68 0.84 8.85
N GLY A 18 -8.54 0.24 8.53
CA GLY A 18 -7.36 0.98 8.07
C GLY A 18 -6.66 1.75 9.19
N SER A 19 -6.90 1.38 10.43
CA SER A 19 -6.35 2.06 11.60
C SER A 19 -4.92 1.60 11.89
N ARG A 20 -4.12 2.51 12.47
CA ARG A 20 -2.79 2.19 13.00
C ARG A 20 -2.85 1.36 14.29
N ALA A 21 -4.04 1.03 14.80
CA ALA A 21 -4.16 0.21 16.00
C ALA A 21 -3.47 -1.16 15.86
N GLY A 22 -3.46 -1.72 14.65
CA GLY A 22 -2.74 -2.96 14.38
C GLY A 22 -1.25 -2.90 14.63
N PHE A 23 -0.65 -1.70 14.61
CA PHE A 23 0.76 -1.51 14.91
C PHE A 23 1.08 -1.79 16.37
N ALA A 24 0.12 -1.60 17.28
CA ALA A 24 0.32 -1.87 18.70
C ALA A 24 0.41 -3.38 18.99
N GLU A 25 -0.20 -4.20 18.16
CA GLU A 25 -0.22 -5.66 18.33
C GLU A 25 1.04 -6.31 17.76
N ASN A 26 1.77 -5.62 16.90
CA ASN A 26 2.97 -6.16 16.27
C ASN A 26 4.05 -5.07 16.20
N SER A 27 5.07 -5.23 17.05
CA SER A 27 6.16 -4.25 17.12
C SER A 27 6.95 -4.13 15.83
N GLY A 28 6.98 -5.19 15.01
CA GLY A 28 7.61 -5.15 13.69
C GLY A 28 6.86 -4.21 12.74
N PHE A 29 5.53 -4.25 12.75
CA PHE A 29 4.73 -3.34 11.93
C PHE A 29 4.92 -1.89 12.40
N ALA A 30 4.91 -1.65 13.70
CA ALA A 30 5.12 -0.30 14.23
C ALA A 30 6.49 0.25 13.84
N ARG A 31 7.53 -0.59 13.91
CA ARG A 31 8.90 -0.17 13.62
C ARG A 31 9.15 0.01 12.12
N VAL A 32 8.77 -0.98 11.29
CA VAL A 32 9.09 -0.98 9.87
C VAL A 32 8.14 -0.08 9.10
N ILE A 33 6.86 -0.17 9.36
CA ILE A 33 5.85 0.61 8.64
C ILE A 33 5.66 1.97 9.31
N GLY A 34 5.21 1.97 10.55
CA GLY A 34 4.79 3.20 11.23
C GLY A 34 5.92 4.21 11.45
N ARG A 35 7.11 3.75 11.85
CA ARG A 35 8.23 4.64 12.20
C ARG A 35 9.26 4.79 11.09
N THR A 36 9.21 3.96 10.05
CA THR A 36 10.19 4.00 8.96
C THR A 36 9.54 4.31 7.63
N LEU A 37 8.68 3.43 7.12
CA LEU A 37 8.11 3.60 5.78
C LEU A 37 7.26 4.86 5.68
N LEU A 38 6.32 5.08 6.62
CA LEU A 38 5.38 6.19 6.50
C LEU A 38 6.07 7.56 6.54
N PRO A 39 7.00 7.84 7.49
CA PRO A 39 7.72 9.11 7.46
C PRO A 39 8.57 9.30 6.21
N LEU A 40 9.22 8.24 5.74
CA LEU A 40 10.05 8.32 4.53
C LEU A 40 9.21 8.56 3.28
N ALA A 41 8.05 7.92 3.16
CA ALA A 41 7.14 8.13 2.04
C ALA A 41 6.66 9.59 1.99
N LYS A 42 6.29 10.13 3.15
CA LYS A 42 5.86 11.53 3.27
C LYS A 42 6.98 12.50 2.87
N GLU A 43 8.20 12.25 3.34
CA GLU A 43 9.36 13.08 3.00
C GLU A 43 9.72 12.97 1.51
N PHE A 44 9.61 11.78 0.94
CA PHE A 44 9.88 11.53 -0.48
C PHE A 44 8.98 12.37 -1.38
N ASP A 45 7.71 12.53 -1.02
CA ASP A 45 6.72 13.41 -1.65
C ASP A 45 6.49 13.14 -3.15
N ARG A 46 6.79 11.95 -3.61
CA ARG A 46 6.51 11.44 -4.95
C ARG A 46 5.72 10.15 -4.82
N PRO A 47 5.11 9.64 -5.90
CA PRO A 47 4.24 8.47 -5.80
C PRO A 47 4.93 7.24 -5.20
N VAL A 48 4.30 6.65 -4.19
CA VAL A 48 4.71 5.40 -3.56
C VAL A 48 3.52 4.45 -3.60
N LEU A 49 3.76 3.22 -4.05
CA LEU A 49 2.76 2.16 -4.05
C LEU A 49 3.20 1.05 -3.08
N VAL A 50 2.34 0.74 -2.13
CA VAL A 50 2.47 -0.45 -1.28
C VAL A 50 1.59 -1.55 -1.84
N ILE A 51 2.17 -2.73 -2.08
CA ILE A 51 1.45 -3.92 -2.53
C ILE A 51 1.54 -4.98 -1.45
N HIS A 52 0.39 -5.50 -1.00
CA HIS A 52 0.37 -6.58 -0.03
C HIS A 52 -0.81 -7.53 -0.28
N GLY A 53 -0.83 -8.65 0.44
CA GLY A 53 -1.90 -9.64 0.38
C GLY A 53 -2.54 -9.84 1.75
N ASP A 54 -2.61 -11.08 2.19
CA ASP A 54 -3.01 -11.55 3.52
C ASP A 54 -4.52 -11.54 3.78
N SER A 55 -5.21 -10.43 3.62
CA SER A 55 -6.64 -10.33 3.96
C SER A 55 -7.58 -10.78 2.84
N HIS A 56 -7.04 -11.20 1.71
CA HIS A 56 -7.75 -11.85 0.61
C HIS A 56 -8.83 -10.98 -0.06
N GLN A 57 -8.69 -9.66 -0.02
CA GLN A 57 -9.59 -8.72 -0.68
C GLN A 57 -8.82 -7.85 -1.67
N PHE A 58 -9.35 -7.73 -2.87
CA PHE A 58 -8.81 -6.74 -3.80
C PHE A 58 -9.28 -5.36 -3.40
N ARG A 59 -8.34 -4.43 -3.19
CA ARG A 59 -8.68 -3.02 -3.00
C ARG A 59 -7.51 -2.11 -3.33
N VAL A 60 -7.86 -0.91 -3.79
CA VAL A 60 -6.92 0.18 -4.05
C VAL A 60 -7.40 1.40 -3.27
N ASP A 61 -6.62 1.88 -2.33
CA ASP A 61 -7.01 2.99 -1.47
C ASP A 61 -5.79 3.74 -0.93
N ASN A 62 -6.04 4.74 -0.08
CA ASN A 62 -5.01 5.54 0.59
C ASN A 62 -5.26 5.52 2.11
N PRO A 63 -5.06 4.37 2.78
CA PRO A 63 -5.43 4.24 4.18
C PRO A 63 -4.37 4.73 5.16
N PHE A 64 -3.15 5.00 4.70
CA PHE A 64 -2.05 5.33 5.58
C PHE A 64 -2.12 6.79 6.03
N ARG A 65 -1.85 6.99 7.32
CA ARG A 65 -1.89 8.32 7.93
C ARG A 65 -0.58 8.57 8.67
N ASP A 66 -0.20 9.85 8.77
CA ASP A 66 0.98 10.24 9.53
C ASP A 66 0.69 10.23 11.04
N SER A 67 1.69 10.60 11.85
CA SER A 67 1.57 10.61 13.30
C SER A 67 0.53 11.61 13.82
N LEU A 68 0.12 12.58 13.01
CA LEU A 68 -0.90 13.56 13.33
C LEU A 68 -2.29 13.16 12.83
N GLY A 69 -2.43 11.96 12.24
CA GLY A 69 -3.69 11.47 11.70
C GLY A 69 -4.05 12.02 10.34
N GLN A 70 -3.14 12.70 9.66
CA GLN A 70 -3.37 13.24 8.33
C GLN A 70 -3.08 12.20 7.26
N PRO A 71 -3.87 12.12 6.17
CA PRO A 71 -3.59 11.20 5.08
C PRO A 71 -2.23 11.48 4.44
N ILE A 72 -1.51 10.40 4.11
CA ILE A 72 -0.28 10.50 3.31
C ILE A 72 -0.70 10.35 1.86
N THR A 73 -0.92 11.47 1.18
CA THR A 73 -1.62 11.51 -0.11
C THR A 73 -0.83 10.91 -1.28
N ASN A 74 0.49 10.79 -1.15
CA ASN A 74 1.33 10.20 -2.18
C ASN A 74 1.53 8.69 -2.01
N LEU A 75 0.91 8.07 -0.99
CA LEU A 75 1.08 6.67 -0.67
C LEU A 75 -0.22 5.90 -0.93
N THR A 76 -0.22 5.10 -1.97
CA THR A 76 -1.36 4.27 -2.37
C THR A 76 -1.12 2.83 -1.94
N ARG A 77 -2.17 2.16 -1.49
CA ARG A 77 -2.15 0.73 -1.21
C ARG A 77 -2.88 -0.04 -2.29
N LEU A 78 -2.26 -1.14 -2.74
CA LEU A 78 -2.92 -2.21 -3.49
C LEU A 78 -2.90 -3.46 -2.63
N GLU A 79 -4.08 -3.99 -2.31
CA GLU A 79 -4.21 -5.32 -1.74
C GLU A 79 -4.70 -6.26 -2.83
N VAL A 80 -4.08 -7.44 -2.96
CA VAL A 80 -4.37 -8.39 -4.03
C VAL A 80 -5.30 -9.50 -3.55
N PHE A 81 -5.86 -10.24 -4.50
CA PHE A 81 -6.75 -11.36 -4.24
C PHE A 81 -6.08 -12.46 -3.42
N GLY A 82 -6.88 -13.24 -2.73
CA GLY A 82 -6.40 -14.32 -1.87
C GLY A 82 -6.30 -15.67 -2.55
N ALA A 83 -5.93 -16.69 -1.76
CA ALA A 83 -5.50 -18.01 -2.23
C ALA A 83 -6.54 -18.77 -3.04
N THR A 84 -7.84 -18.54 -2.83
CA THR A 84 -8.90 -19.23 -3.57
C THR A 84 -9.33 -18.50 -4.84
N ASP A 85 -8.74 -17.34 -5.10
CA ASP A 85 -9.05 -16.52 -6.26
C ASP A 85 -7.86 -16.52 -7.21
N THR A 86 -8.07 -16.94 -8.44
CA THR A 86 -7.01 -17.09 -9.45
C THR A 86 -6.74 -15.79 -10.22
N ARG A 87 -7.49 -14.71 -9.90
CA ARG A 87 -7.27 -13.43 -10.57
C ARG A 87 -6.01 -12.76 -10.07
N GLY A 88 -5.36 -12.05 -10.97
CA GLY A 88 -4.21 -11.21 -10.64
C GLY A 88 -4.53 -9.75 -10.86
N VAL A 89 -3.56 -8.90 -10.53
CA VAL A 89 -3.67 -7.47 -10.79
C VAL A 89 -2.47 -7.04 -11.61
N LYS A 90 -2.74 -6.48 -12.79
CA LYS A 90 -1.71 -5.84 -13.60
C LYS A 90 -1.51 -4.42 -13.09
N VAL A 91 -0.32 -4.09 -12.66
CA VAL A 91 0.05 -2.74 -12.25
C VAL A 91 0.77 -2.07 -13.40
N THR A 92 0.28 -0.92 -13.81
CA THR A 92 0.93 -0.09 -14.82
C THR A 92 1.56 1.12 -14.14
N VAL A 93 2.79 1.44 -14.50
CA VAL A 93 3.50 2.63 -14.02
C VAL A 93 3.67 3.57 -15.21
N ASP A 94 3.00 4.73 -15.15
CA ASP A 94 3.08 5.75 -16.20
C ASP A 94 3.43 7.10 -15.56
N LEU A 95 4.69 7.46 -15.66
CA LEU A 95 5.22 8.68 -15.04
C LEU A 95 4.66 9.96 -15.66
N GLY A 96 4.08 9.86 -16.86
CA GLY A 96 3.43 10.98 -17.53
C GLY A 96 1.97 11.18 -17.13
N SER A 97 1.39 10.22 -16.40
CA SER A 97 0.01 10.29 -15.94
C SER A 97 -0.07 10.99 -14.58
N ARG A 98 -1.19 11.70 -14.35
CA ARG A 98 -1.46 12.32 -13.06
C ARG A 98 -1.51 11.29 -11.92
N SER A 99 -2.13 10.15 -12.18
CA SER A 99 -2.18 9.03 -11.25
C SER A 99 -1.17 7.97 -11.68
N VAL A 100 0.08 8.16 -11.43
CA VAL A 100 1.21 7.37 -11.93
C VAL A 100 0.95 5.86 -11.99
N PHE A 101 0.21 5.29 -11.02
CA PHE A 101 -0.10 3.86 -10.97
C PHE A 101 -1.49 3.57 -11.51
N GLY A 102 -1.59 2.60 -12.40
CA GLY A 102 -2.85 2.07 -12.92
C GLY A 102 -3.01 0.59 -12.52
N PHE A 103 -4.26 0.14 -12.40
CA PHE A 103 -4.56 -1.21 -11.91
C PHE A 103 -5.61 -1.85 -12.81
N THR A 104 -5.33 -3.06 -13.28
CA THR A 104 -6.26 -3.82 -14.11
C THR A 104 -6.35 -5.24 -13.56
N VAL A 105 -7.56 -5.70 -13.26
CA VAL A 105 -7.78 -7.08 -12.83
C VAL A 105 -7.62 -7.99 -14.03
N VAL A 106 -6.83 -9.04 -13.87
CA VAL A 106 -6.56 -10.04 -14.91
C VAL A 106 -7.20 -11.35 -14.47
N ASP A 107 -8.07 -11.89 -15.33
CA ASP A 107 -8.68 -13.19 -15.11
C ASP A 107 -7.60 -14.28 -15.24
N GLY A 108 -7.57 -15.19 -14.26
CA GLY A 108 -6.62 -16.31 -14.25
C GLY A 108 -7.08 -17.53 -15.00
N SER A 109 -8.23 -17.48 -15.66
CA SER A 109 -8.74 -18.64 -16.41
C SER A 109 -8.10 -18.81 -17.77
#